data_b8027c9cae91ec957f5268d6b29a0681
#
_entry.id   b8027c9cae91ec957f5268d6b29a0681
#
_cell.length_a   1.000
_cell.length_b   1.000
_cell.length_c   1.000
_cell.angle_alpha   90.00
_cell.angle_beta   90.00
_cell.angle_gamma   90.00
#
_symmetry.space_group_name_H-M   'P 1'
#
loop_
_entity.id
_entity.type
_entity.pdbx_description
1 polymer ?
#
loop_
_entity_poly.entity_id
_entity_poly.type
_entity_poly.pdbx_seq_one_letter_code
_entity_poly.pdbx_strand_id
1 'polypeptide(L)'
;MIPAFALAALLGALNPAHDVYVWQRHWTPALHAALADSRDLFSGVRVLVAQAGRDGRWLATEADPRAFVGDSRALTAVVRYDGAGAAPDATKLAPFLAELVARWRKAGVAFAGVEIDYDCGTAHLADYAKRLHDLRVALPREMRLSITALPSWQNASSLNAVLAEADEAVLQVHAVQNPSRGVFGADVAERWIRAFAPHARRGFRVALPAYGMRVRFGEDGRALAVESEMAVDAAGTDDARELRAEPADVVRLLARLAHDPPPNFHGIAWFRLPLPGDRRAWTIAALRDVISGRVPQARIGVEVVTSGGASDLVVVNDGAADAPATSVRVSGNECKAGDAATGWRGEPVADGWRFVPDAALYIRAGTKRAVGWVRCAGAVEARVE
;
A
#
# COMPACT_ATOMS: atom_id res chain seq x y z
N MET A 1 2.98 54.68 -24.43
CA MET A 1 3.83 53.53 -24.02
C MET A 1 3.23 52.95 -22.73
N ILE A 2 2.50 51.87 -22.83
CA ILE A 2 1.90 51.13 -21.70
C ILE A 2 2.81 49.94 -21.44
N PRO A 3 3.32 49.71 -20.22
CA PRO A 3 4.14 48.54 -19.94
C PRO A 3 3.25 47.29 -19.90
N ALA A 4 3.63 46.31 -20.68
CA ALA A 4 3.05 44.98 -20.64
C ALA A 4 3.36 44.32 -19.29
N PHE A 5 2.40 44.25 -18.41
CA PHE A 5 2.45 43.38 -17.24
C PHE A 5 2.31 41.93 -17.72
N ALA A 6 3.41 41.20 -17.65
CA ALA A 6 3.42 39.78 -17.83
C ALA A 6 2.59 39.14 -16.70
N LEU A 7 1.40 38.67 -17.04
CA LEU A 7 0.58 37.82 -16.18
C LEU A 7 1.26 36.46 -16.12
N ALA A 8 2.20 36.30 -15.19
CA ALA A 8 2.73 34.99 -14.85
C ALA A 8 1.58 34.20 -14.20
N ALA A 9 0.92 33.38 -15.01
CA ALA A 9 -0.02 32.41 -14.52
C ALA A 9 0.73 31.48 -13.54
N LEU A 10 0.52 31.67 -12.25
CA LEU A 10 0.80 30.67 -11.24
C LEU A 10 -0.13 29.46 -11.52
N LEU A 11 0.26 28.60 -12.42
CA LEU A 11 -0.19 27.22 -12.45
C LEU A 11 0.45 26.53 -11.25
N GLY A 12 -0.11 26.77 -10.07
CA GLY A 12 0.11 25.89 -8.93
C GLY A 12 -0.35 24.50 -9.38
N ALA A 13 0.57 23.59 -9.60
CA ALA A 13 0.24 22.20 -9.80
C ALA A 13 -0.69 21.81 -8.65
N LEU A 14 -1.95 21.51 -8.96
CA LEU A 14 -2.90 21.02 -7.98
C LEU A 14 -2.34 19.69 -7.46
N ASN A 15 -1.73 19.74 -6.29
CA ASN A 15 -1.29 18.55 -5.62
C ASN A 15 -2.55 17.74 -5.28
N PRO A 16 -2.79 16.58 -5.90
CA PRO A 16 -4.04 15.85 -5.67
C PRO A 16 -4.18 15.51 -4.20
N ALA A 17 -5.39 15.53 -3.67
CA ALA A 17 -5.64 15.10 -2.30
C ALA A 17 -5.28 13.61 -2.16
N HIS A 18 -4.62 13.25 -1.05
CA HIS A 18 -4.23 11.89 -0.75
C HIS A 18 -5.03 11.34 0.41
N ASP A 19 -5.68 10.19 0.21
CA ASP A 19 -6.28 9.37 1.25
C ASP A 19 -5.45 8.09 1.43
N VAL A 20 -5.66 7.39 2.54
CA VAL A 20 -5.02 6.09 2.78
C VAL A 20 -6.02 5.08 3.33
N TYR A 21 -5.91 3.82 2.89
CA TYR A 21 -6.67 2.72 3.46
C TYR A 21 -5.96 2.15 4.69
N VAL A 22 -6.71 2.03 5.77
CA VAL A 22 -6.38 1.20 6.93
C VAL A 22 -7.12 -0.12 6.76
N TRP A 23 -6.37 -1.16 6.40
CA TRP A 23 -6.93 -2.45 5.98
C TRP A 23 -6.82 -3.54 7.04
N GLN A 24 -6.16 -3.22 8.15
CA GLN A 24 -5.89 -4.14 9.24
C GLN A 24 -7.16 -4.50 10.01
N ARG A 25 -7.37 -5.79 10.25
CA ARG A 25 -8.50 -6.30 11.05
C ARG A 25 -8.24 -6.20 12.54
N HIS A 26 -6.96 -6.36 12.95
CA HIS A 26 -6.50 -6.22 14.33
C HIS A 26 -5.72 -4.94 14.50
N TRP A 27 -6.06 -4.18 15.53
CA TRP A 27 -5.45 -2.87 15.79
C TRP A 27 -4.34 -3.00 16.83
N THR A 28 -3.12 -2.74 16.41
CA THR A 28 -1.91 -2.87 17.22
C THR A 28 -1.31 -1.49 17.54
N PRO A 29 -0.43 -1.39 18.55
CA PRO A 29 0.32 -0.15 18.80
C PRO A 29 1.11 0.35 17.57
N ALA A 30 1.60 -0.57 16.74
CA ALA A 30 2.29 -0.23 15.49
C ALA A 30 1.37 0.47 14.48
N LEU A 31 0.09 0.06 14.38
CA LEU A 31 -0.89 0.75 13.54
C LEU A 31 -1.19 2.16 14.08
N HIS A 32 -1.35 2.32 15.39
CA HIS A 32 -1.57 3.63 16.01
C HIS A 32 -0.38 4.57 15.75
N ALA A 33 0.85 4.08 15.87
CA ALA A 33 2.06 4.85 15.55
C ALA A 33 2.07 5.24 14.06
N ALA A 34 1.81 4.31 13.14
CA ALA A 34 1.77 4.58 11.71
C ALA A 34 0.70 5.63 11.33
N LEU A 35 -0.47 5.59 11.96
CA LEU A 35 -1.51 6.61 11.78
C LEU A 35 -1.05 7.99 12.26
N ALA A 36 -0.34 8.06 13.38
CA ALA A 36 0.21 9.30 13.91
C ALA A 36 1.33 9.86 13.01
N ASP A 37 2.27 9.02 12.59
CA ASP A 37 3.45 9.39 11.79
C ASP A 37 3.11 9.81 10.35
N SER A 38 1.90 9.50 9.91
CA SER A 38 1.42 9.80 8.55
C SER A 38 0.36 10.90 8.48
N ARG A 39 0.09 11.61 9.58
CA ARG A 39 -0.97 12.65 9.63
C ARG A 39 -0.80 13.74 8.59
N ASP A 40 0.42 14.13 8.33
CA ASP A 40 0.79 15.18 7.39
C ASP A 40 0.72 14.75 5.91
N LEU A 41 0.61 13.44 5.65
CA LEU A 41 0.58 12.89 4.29
C LEU A 41 -0.83 12.79 3.70
N PHE A 42 -1.85 12.66 4.54
CA PHE A 42 -3.19 12.31 4.08
C PHE A 42 -4.25 13.31 4.54
N SER A 43 -5.16 13.63 3.64
CA SER A 43 -6.37 14.41 3.91
C SER A 43 -7.54 13.54 4.38
N GLY A 44 -7.49 12.25 4.09
CA GLY A 44 -8.54 11.29 4.47
C GLY A 44 -7.99 9.93 4.85
N VAL A 45 -8.75 9.21 5.67
CA VAL A 45 -8.46 7.82 6.06
C VAL A 45 -9.69 6.96 5.80
N ARG A 46 -9.50 5.88 5.04
CA ARG A 46 -10.52 4.88 4.68
C ARG A 46 -10.31 3.64 5.54
N VAL A 47 -11.17 3.45 6.52
CA VAL A 47 -11.00 2.44 7.57
C VAL A 47 -11.86 1.23 7.29
N LEU A 48 -11.26 0.05 7.11
CA LEU A 48 -11.98 -1.21 7.03
C LEU A 48 -12.67 -1.49 8.38
N VAL A 49 -13.99 -1.40 8.41
CA VAL A 49 -14.78 -1.59 9.64
C VAL A 49 -15.51 -2.93 9.69
N ALA A 50 -15.78 -3.51 8.52
CA ALA A 50 -16.39 -4.83 8.41
C ALA A 50 -16.09 -5.49 7.07
N GLN A 51 -16.21 -6.80 7.05
CA GLN A 51 -16.12 -7.62 5.84
C GLN A 51 -17.28 -8.64 5.85
N ALA A 52 -17.99 -8.76 4.74
CA ALA A 52 -18.92 -9.84 4.50
C ALA A 52 -18.18 -11.02 3.84
N GLY A 53 -18.21 -12.18 4.48
CA GLY A 53 -17.65 -13.41 3.93
C GLY A 53 -18.52 -14.01 2.82
N ARG A 54 -18.02 -15.06 2.16
CA ARG A 54 -18.74 -15.78 1.11
C ARG A 54 -20.04 -16.41 1.58
N ASP A 55 -20.12 -16.76 2.84
CA ASP A 55 -21.31 -17.30 3.52
C ASP A 55 -22.31 -16.21 3.97
N GLY A 56 -22.02 -14.94 3.66
CA GLY A 56 -22.83 -13.80 4.06
C GLY A 56 -22.69 -13.40 5.53
N ARG A 57 -21.80 -14.04 6.29
CA ARG A 57 -21.50 -13.66 7.68
C ARG A 57 -20.67 -12.40 7.73
N TRP A 58 -21.01 -11.53 8.65
CA TRP A 58 -20.27 -10.30 8.89
C TRP A 58 -19.15 -10.53 9.88
N LEU A 59 -17.96 -10.10 9.52
CA LEU A 59 -16.81 -10.03 10.39
C LEU A 59 -16.51 -8.54 10.62
N ALA A 60 -16.88 -8.03 11.79
CA ALA A 60 -16.46 -6.69 12.22
C ALA A 60 -14.95 -6.72 12.51
N THR A 61 -14.27 -5.63 12.15
CA THR A 61 -12.87 -5.44 12.53
C THR A 61 -12.77 -4.87 13.94
N GLU A 62 -11.57 -4.91 14.51
CA GLU A 62 -11.28 -4.29 15.81
C GLU A 62 -10.95 -2.79 15.68
N ALA A 63 -11.53 -2.11 14.69
CA ALA A 63 -11.28 -0.70 14.44
C ALA A 63 -11.54 0.16 15.68
N ASP A 64 -10.51 0.90 16.11
CA ASP A 64 -10.51 1.66 17.35
C ASP A 64 -10.71 3.17 17.09
N PRO A 65 -11.87 3.74 17.46
CA PRO A 65 -12.10 5.17 17.31
C PRO A 65 -11.10 6.05 18.07
N ARG A 66 -10.52 5.55 19.17
CA ARG A 66 -9.57 6.33 19.99
C ARG A 66 -8.33 6.77 19.20
N ALA A 67 -7.95 6.05 18.15
CA ALA A 67 -6.85 6.43 17.27
C ALA A 67 -7.11 7.72 16.48
N PHE A 68 -8.37 8.16 16.41
CA PHE A 68 -8.79 9.32 15.62
C PHE A 68 -9.34 10.48 16.47
N VAL A 69 -9.30 10.39 17.79
CA VAL A 69 -9.70 11.50 18.65
C VAL A 69 -8.76 12.69 18.42
N GLY A 70 -9.32 13.83 18.03
CA GLY A 70 -8.56 15.03 17.66
C GLY A 70 -7.86 14.95 16.29
N ASP A 71 -8.16 13.94 15.49
CA ASP A 71 -7.67 13.86 14.11
C ASP A 71 -8.58 14.68 13.18
N SER A 72 -8.00 15.55 12.37
CA SER A 72 -8.74 16.43 11.44
C SER A 72 -8.98 15.80 10.06
N ARG A 73 -8.41 14.61 9.80
CA ARG A 73 -8.59 13.91 8.53
C ARG A 73 -10.04 13.43 8.36
N ALA A 74 -10.55 13.49 7.14
CA ALA A 74 -11.87 12.94 6.82
C ALA A 74 -11.86 11.41 6.96
N LEU A 75 -12.80 10.85 7.73
CA LEU A 75 -12.88 9.40 7.92
C LEU A 75 -13.99 8.80 7.07
N THR A 76 -13.67 7.73 6.35
CA THR A 76 -14.63 6.92 5.58
C THR A 76 -14.64 5.50 6.13
N ALA A 77 -15.81 5.01 6.50
CA ALA A 77 -16.00 3.63 6.94
C ALA A 77 -16.06 2.71 5.72
N VAL A 78 -15.13 1.78 5.57
CA VAL A 78 -15.09 0.83 4.45
C VAL A 78 -15.73 -0.49 4.85
N VAL A 79 -16.70 -0.93 4.05
CA VAL A 79 -17.34 -2.24 4.20
C VAL A 79 -17.01 -3.08 2.96
N ARG A 80 -16.28 -4.18 3.17
CA ARG A 80 -15.86 -5.08 2.09
C ARG A 80 -16.84 -6.21 1.87
N TYR A 81 -17.13 -6.48 0.61
CA TYR A 81 -17.83 -7.66 0.13
C TYR A 81 -16.93 -8.48 -0.80
N ASP A 82 -16.82 -9.77 -0.54
CA ASP A 82 -16.15 -10.69 -1.47
C ASP A 82 -17.04 -10.86 -2.71
N GLY A 83 -16.55 -10.47 -3.87
CA GLY A 83 -17.31 -10.49 -5.13
C GLY A 83 -17.86 -11.85 -5.57
N ALA A 84 -17.35 -12.94 -4.97
CA ALA A 84 -17.84 -14.31 -5.18
C ALA A 84 -18.91 -14.74 -4.16
N GLY A 85 -19.29 -13.87 -3.22
CA GLY A 85 -20.15 -14.17 -2.10
C GLY A 85 -21.38 -13.26 -2.01
N ALA A 86 -21.68 -12.80 -0.78
CA ALA A 86 -22.81 -11.93 -0.52
C ALA A 86 -22.66 -10.57 -1.21
N ALA A 87 -23.74 -10.08 -1.80
CA ALA A 87 -23.82 -8.72 -2.31
C ALA A 87 -24.31 -7.75 -1.22
N PRO A 88 -24.05 -6.43 -1.35
CA PRO A 88 -24.59 -5.43 -0.45
C PRO A 88 -26.10 -5.53 -0.27
N ASP A 89 -26.57 -5.48 0.96
CA ASP A 89 -27.98 -5.57 1.34
C ASP A 89 -28.29 -4.44 2.33
N ALA A 90 -29.05 -3.45 1.89
CA ALA A 90 -29.37 -2.26 2.66
C ALA A 90 -30.10 -2.58 3.97
N THR A 91 -30.94 -3.64 4.00
CA THR A 91 -31.70 -4.04 5.20
C THR A 91 -30.81 -4.50 6.34
N LYS A 92 -29.63 -5.03 6.03
CA LYS A 92 -28.61 -5.48 7.00
C LYS A 92 -27.55 -4.43 7.24
N LEU A 93 -27.13 -3.76 6.17
CA LEU A 93 -25.99 -2.83 6.21
C LEU A 93 -26.34 -1.51 6.90
N ALA A 94 -27.52 -0.95 6.64
CA ALA A 94 -27.87 0.35 7.22
C ALA A 94 -28.02 0.31 8.76
N PRO A 95 -28.66 -0.69 9.40
CA PRO A 95 -28.64 -0.83 10.85
C PRO A 95 -27.22 -0.98 11.42
N PHE A 96 -26.38 -1.84 10.80
CA PHE A 96 -24.99 -2.01 11.22
C PHE A 96 -24.22 -0.68 11.19
N LEU A 97 -24.33 0.08 10.09
CA LEU A 97 -23.66 1.39 9.95
C LEU A 97 -24.20 2.41 10.98
N ALA A 98 -25.50 2.40 11.26
CA ALA A 98 -26.08 3.28 12.26
C ALA A 98 -25.52 3.02 13.66
N GLU A 99 -25.40 1.75 14.07
CA GLU A 99 -24.78 1.37 15.33
C GLU A 99 -23.28 1.74 15.39
N LEU A 100 -22.55 1.46 14.29
CA LEU A 100 -21.14 1.83 14.18
C LEU A 100 -20.94 3.32 14.34
N VAL A 101 -21.69 4.14 13.60
CA VAL A 101 -21.60 5.61 13.63
C VAL A 101 -21.96 6.14 15.02
N ALA A 102 -23.01 5.60 15.65
CA ALA A 102 -23.39 6.00 17.00
C ALA A 102 -22.29 5.70 18.02
N ARG A 103 -21.68 4.50 17.94
CA ARG A 103 -20.57 4.11 18.80
C ARG A 103 -19.35 5.03 18.63
N TRP A 104 -18.98 5.35 17.37
CA TRP A 104 -17.83 6.20 17.09
C TRP A 104 -18.09 7.67 17.50
N ARG A 105 -19.30 8.19 17.29
CA ARG A 105 -19.70 9.52 17.78
C ARG A 105 -19.62 9.63 19.32
N LYS A 106 -19.99 8.57 20.03
CA LYS A 106 -19.84 8.51 21.50
C LYS A 106 -18.38 8.59 21.94
N ALA A 107 -17.45 8.13 21.11
CA ALA A 107 -16.01 8.25 21.32
C ALA A 107 -15.43 9.61 20.84
N GLY A 108 -16.25 10.54 20.37
CA GLY A 108 -15.83 11.85 19.87
C GLY A 108 -15.33 11.84 18.41
N VAL A 109 -15.64 10.80 17.64
CA VAL A 109 -15.16 10.62 16.25
C VAL A 109 -16.35 10.46 15.31
N ALA A 110 -16.33 11.15 14.17
CA ALA A 110 -17.39 11.09 13.18
C ALA A 110 -16.86 10.60 11.82
N PHE A 111 -17.63 9.76 11.14
CA PHE A 111 -17.39 9.43 9.74
C PHE A 111 -18.01 10.48 8.81
N ALA A 112 -17.25 10.90 7.80
CA ALA A 112 -17.71 11.74 6.70
C ALA A 112 -18.47 10.96 5.64
N GLY A 113 -18.24 9.64 5.56
CA GLY A 113 -18.86 8.79 4.57
C GLY A 113 -18.69 7.30 4.86
N VAL A 114 -19.35 6.50 4.01
CA VAL A 114 -19.20 5.06 3.91
C VAL A 114 -18.72 4.70 2.50
N GLU A 115 -17.90 3.68 2.40
CA GLU A 115 -17.46 3.10 1.14
C GLU A 115 -17.84 1.63 1.06
N ILE A 116 -18.40 1.24 -0.07
CA ILE A 116 -18.68 -0.16 -0.38
C ILE A 116 -17.58 -0.68 -1.29
N ASP A 117 -16.72 -1.52 -0.73
CA ASP A 117 -15.70 -2.25 -1.47
C ASP A 117 -16.26 -3.60 -1.92
N TYR A 118 -16.82 -3.62 -3.14
CA TYR A 118 -17.44 -4.81 -3.71
C TYR A 118 -16.85 -5.11 -5.08
N ASP A 119 -16.01 -6.15 -5.14
CA ASP A 119 -15.40 -6.66 -6.37
C ASP A 119 -16.44 -7.34 -7.30
N CYS A 120 -17.44 -6.58 -7.69
CA CYS A 120 -18.60 -7.04 -8.45
C CYS A 120 -18.20 -7.47 -9.86
N GLY A 121 -18.60 -8.65 -10.27
CA GLY A 121 -18.47 -9.09 -11.65
C GLY A 121 -19.33 -8.23 -12.60
N THR A 122 -18.82 -7.95 -13.80
CA THR A 122 -19.44 -7.06 -14.80
C THR A 122 -20.91 -7.40 -15.09
N ALA A 123 -21.27 -8.69 -15.09
CA ALA A 123 -22.64 -9.16 -15.31
C ALA A 123 -23.62 -8.75 -14.20
N HIS A 124 -23.14 -8.40 -13.01
CA HIS A 124 -23.96 -8.07 -11.85
C HIS A 124 -24.09 -6.55 -11.59
N LEU A 125 -23.50 -5.70 -12.44
CA LEU A 125 -23.50 -4.25 -12.22
C LEU A 125 -24.90 -3.63 -12.20
N ALA A 126 -25.83 -4.11 -12.99
CA ALA A 126 -27.20 -3.60 -12.98
C ALA A 126 -27.92 -3.89 -11.65
N ASP A 127 -27.68 -5.07 -11.05
CA ASP A 127 -28.19 -5.40 -9.73
C ASP A 127 -27.46 -4.60 -8.64
N TYR A 128 -26.15 -4.42 -8.78
CA TYR A 128 -25.37 -3.59 -7.85
C TYR A 128 -25.88 -2.14 -7.81
N ALA A 129 -26.22 -1.54 -8.95
CA ALA A 129 -26.81 -0.20 -8.99
C ALA A 129 -28.10 -0.11 -8.15
N LYS A 130 -29.00 -1.10 -8.26
CA LYS A 130 -30.23 -1.15 -7.44
C LYS A 130 -29.93 -1.23 -5.95
N ARG A 131 -28.97 -2.08 -5.57
CA ARG A 131 -28.54 -2.23 -4.16
C ARG A 131 -27.91 -0.97 -3.59
N LEU A 132 -27.16 -0.23 -4.40
CA LEU A 132 -26.62 1.07 -4.00
C LEU A 132 -27.72 2.10 -3.84
N HIS A 133 -28.72 2.10 -4.72
CA HIS A 133 -29.91 2.94 -4.59
C HIS A 133 -30.62 2.69 -3.26
N ASP A 134 -30.92 1.43 -2.95
CA ASP A 134 -31.58 1.06 -1.68
C ASP A 134 -30.75 1.51 -0.47
N LEU A 135 -29.42 1.34 -0.55
CA LEU A 135 -28.51 1.81 0.50
C LEU A 135 -28.52 3.34 0.60
N ARG A 136 -28.49 4.06 -0.53
CA ARG A 136 -28.52 5.52 -0.54
C ARG A 136 -29.79 6.07 0.11
N VAL A 137 -30.93 5.42 -0.12
CA VAL A 137 -32.22 5.78 0.52
C VAL A 137 -32.18 5.52 2.03
N ALA A 138 -31.53 4.45 2.47
CA ALA A 138 -31.44 4.06 3.87
C ALA A 138 -30.39 4.86 4.68
N LEU A 139 -29.39 5.45 4.02
CA LEU A 139 -28.34 6.24 4.70
C LEU A 139 -28.79 7.68 4.97
N PRO A 140 -28.31 8.31 6.06
CA PRO A 140 -28.47 9.75 6.27
C PRO A 140 -27.96 10.57 5.08
N ARG A 141 -28.65 11.66 4.75
CA ARG A 141 -28.30 12.48 3.57
C ARG A 141 -26.90 13.08 3.64
N GLU A 142 -26.45 13.41 4.82
CA GLU A 142 -25.10 13.95 5.10
C GLU A 142 -23.99 12.91 5.01
N MET A 143 -24.33 11.61 5.02
CA MET A 143 -23.36 10.53 4.89
C MET A 143 -23.03 10.32 3.42
N ARG A 144 -21.80 10.63 3.02
CA ARG A 144 -21.33 10.37 1.65
C ARG A 144 -21.24 8.87 1.38
N LEU A 145 -21.68 8.45 0.20
CA LEU A 145 -21.55 7.08 -0.27
C LEU A 145 -20.46 7.03 -1.34
N SER A 146 -19.39 6.29 -1.10
CA SER A 146 -18.38 5.97 -2.11
C SER A 146 -18.37 4.48 -2.42
N ILE A 147 -17.79 4.13 -3.55
CA ILE A 147 -17.62 2.74 -3.99
C ILE A 147 -16.23 2.52 -4.54
N THR A 148 -15.69 1.31 -4.41
CA THR A 148 -14.59 0.88 -5.25
C THR A 148 -15.11 0.51 -6.65
N ALA A 149 -14.30 0.73 -7.66
CA ALA A 149 -14.60 0.42 -9.04
C ALA A 149 -13.43 -0.32 -9.70
N LEU A 150 -13.75 -1.24 -10.60
CA LEU A 150 -12.76 -2.05 -11.29
C LEU A 150 -12.57 -1.59 -12.74
N PRO A 151 -11.35 -1.64 -13.31
CA PRO A 151 -11.12 -1.35 -14.72
C PRO A 151 -11.92 -2.23 -15.67
N SER A 152 -12.28 -3.45 -15.26
CA SER A 152 -13.13 -4.36 -16.06
C SER A 152 -14.55 -3.84 -16.31
N TRP A 153 -15.01 -2.85 -15.53
CA TRP A 153 -16.36 -2.28 -15.68
C TRP A 153 -16.50 -1.26 -16.81
N GLN A 154 -15.37 -0.75 -17.34
CA GLN A 154 -15.35 0.38 -18.27
C GLN A 154 -16.22 0.23 -19.52
N ASN A 155 -16.37 -1.01 -20.01
CA ASN A 155 -17.18 -1.30 -21.19
C ASN A 155 -18.62 -1.82 -20.85
N ALA A 156 -18.98 -1.82 -19.57
CA ALA A 156 -20.29 -2.29 -19.16
C ALA A 156 -21.36 -1.19 -19.33
N SER A 157 -22.46 -1.52 -19.95
CA SER A 157 -23.59 -0.59 -20.15
C SER A 157 -24.18 -0.06 -18.84
N SER A 158 -24.07 -0.83 -17.75
CA SER A 158 -24.57 -0.47 -16.42
C SER A 158 -23.61 0.36 -15.58
N LEU A 159 -22.39 0.67 -16.06
CA LEU A 159 -21.41 1.44 -15.28
C LEU A 159 -21.97 2.80 -14.84
N ASN A 160 -22.58 3.54 -15.77
CA ASN A 160 -23.13 4.86 -15.45
C ASN A 160 -24.25 4.80 -14.41
N ALA A 161 -25.05 3.73 -14.40
CA ALA A 161 -26.08 3.54 -13.40
C ALA A 161 -25.49 3.29 -11.99
N VAL A 162 -24.43 2.49 -11.90
CA VAL A 162 -23.69 2.28 -10.63
C VAL A 162 -23.10 3.59 -10.12
N LEU A 163 -22.41 4.33 -10.98
CA LEU A 163 -21.75 5.58 -10.60
C LEU A 163 -22.73 6.71 -10.25
N ALA A 164 -23.97 6.65 -10.76
CA ALA A 164 -25.01 7.63 -10.42
C ALA A 164 -25.51 7.50 -8.98
N GLU A 165 -25.37 6.34 -8.34
CA GLU A 165 -25.81 6.11 -6.96
C GLU A 165 -24.75 6.49 -5.92
N ALA A 166 -23.49 6.67 -6.35
CA ALA A 166 -22.38 7.03 -5.46
C ALA A 166 -22.00 8.52 -5.57
N ASP A 167 -21.55 9.12 -4.47
CA ASP A 167 -21.03 10.48 -4.46
C ASP A 167 -19.58 10.56 -4.95
N GLU A 168 -18.84 9.46 -4.90
CA GLU A 168 -17.47 9.31 -5.37
C GLU A 168 -17.19 7.84 -5.71
N ALA A 169 -16.33 7.59 -6.67
CA ALA A 169 -15.78 6.25 -6.94
C ALA A 169 -14.27 6.22 -6.67
N VAL A 170 -13.76 5.06 -6.25
CA VAL A 170 -12.31 4.80 -6.14
C VAL A 170 -11.94 3.73 -7.15
N LEU A 171 -11.30 4.14 -8.24
CA LEU A 171 -10.87 3.22 -9.30
C LEU A 171 -9.62 2.47 -8.86
N GLN A 172 -9.70 1.15 -8.71
CA GLN A 172 -8.56 0.29 -8.38
C GLN A 172 -7.74 0.01 -9.65
N VAL A 173 -6.50 0.50 -9.72
CA VAL A 173 -5.61 0.30 -10.87
C VAL A 173 -4.41 -0.60 -10.56
N HIS A 174 -4.52 -1.42 -9.52
CA HIS A 174 -3.47 -2.34 -9.06
C HIS A 174 -3.98 -3.78 -8.93
N ALA A 175 -3.12 -4.75 -9.19
CA ALA A 175 -3.23 -6.19 -8.92
C ALA A 175 -4.56 -6.91 -9.27
N VAL A 176 -5.42 -6.30 -10.03
CA VAL A 176 -6.84 -6.63 -10.04
C VAL A 176 -7.18 -7.78 -10.99
N GLN A 177 -6.37 -8.01 -12.03
CA GLN A 177 -6.82 -8.89 -13.12
C GLN A 177 -5.88 -10.05 -13.44
N ASN A 178 -4.60 -9.89 -13.25
CA ASN A 178 -3.62 -10.94 -13.56
C ASN A 178 -2.33 -10.78 -12.74
N PRO A 179 -2.18 -11.51 -11.63
CA PRO A 179 -0.98 -11.47 -10.81
C PRO A 179 0.31 -11.79 -11.58
N SER A 180 0.23 -12.54 -12.69
CA SER A 180 1.42 -12.85 -13.51
C SER A 180 2.02 -11.62 -14.21
N ARG A 181 1.26 -10.53 -14.33
CA ARG A 181 1.69 -9.26 -14.94
C ARG A 181 2.26 -8.26 -13.94
N GLY A 182 2.39 -8.64 -12.67
CA GLY A 182 2.85 -7.76 -11.60
C GLY A 182 1.70 -7.09 -10.84
N VAL A 183 2.08 -6.25 -9.86
CA VAL A 183 1.13 -5.53 -8.99
C VAL A 183 0.60 -4.27 -9.64
N PHE A 184 1.42 -3.60 -10.45
CA PHE A 184 1.14 -2.28 -11.00
C PHE A 184 1.93 -2.03 -12.28
N GLY A 185 1.37 -1.23 -13.18
CA GLY A 185 2.05 -0.71 -14.36
C GLY A 185 1.49 0.65 -14.75
N ALA A 186 2.33 1.69 -14.78
CA ALA A 186 1.93 3.08 -14.98
C ALA A 186 1.12 3.31 -16.27
N ASP A 187 1.57 2.74 -17.39
CA ASP A 187 0.92 2.95 -18.69
C ASP A 187 -0.46 2.28 -18.78
N VAL A 188 -0.60 1.12 -18.15
CA VAL A 188 -1.89 0.41 -18.07
C VAL A 188 -2.86 1.17 -17.17
N ALA A 189 -2.38 1.60 -16.01
CA ALA A 189 -3.15 2.37 -15.05
C ALA A 189 -3.65 3.68 -15.66
N GLU A 190 -2.79 4.42 -16.37
CA GLU A 190 -3.17 5.66 -17.03
C GLU A 190 -4.26 5.45 -18.07
N ARG A 191 -4.17 4.42 -18.92
CA ARG A 191 -5.24 4.09 -19.88
C ARG A 191 -6.57 3.82 -19.19
N TRP A 192 -6.58 3.06 -18.09
CA TRP A 192 -7.80 2.80 -17.33
C TRP A 192 -8.38 4.06 -16.70
N ILE A 193 -7.54 4.90 -16.12
CA ILE A 193 -7.94 6.17 -15.52
C ILE A 193 -8.61 7.08 -16.56
N ARG A 194 -7.96 7.25 -17.72
CA ARG A 194 -8.49 8.11 -18.79
C ARG A 194 -9.78 7.57 -19.40
N ALA A 195 -9.91 6.24 -19.53
CA ALA A 195 -11.13 5.62 -20.00
C ALA A 195 -12.28 5.68 -18.98
N PHE A 196 -11.97 5.67 -17.67
CA PHE A 196 -12.98 5.75 -16.61
C PHE A 196 -13.50 7.18 -16.37
N ALA A 197 -12.63 8.17 -16.50
CA ALA A 197 -12.91 9.57 -16.13
C ALA A 197 -14.22 10.14 -16.75
N PRO A 198 -14.58 9.90 -18.04
CA PRO A 198 -15.81 10.39 -18.63
C PRO A 198 -17.10 9.84 -17.97
N HIS A 199 -17.02 8.67 -17.34
CA HIS A 199 -18.14 8.03 -16.65
C HIS A 199 -18.33 8.58 -15.23
N ALA A 200 -17.25 8.97 -14.54
CA ALA A 200 -17.26 9.37 -13.14
C ALA A 200 -17.66 10.84 -12.94
N ARG A 201 -18.86 11.22 -13.33
CA ARG A 201 -19.34 12.61 -13.34
C ARG A 201 -19.39 13.27 -11.96
N ARG A 202 -19.54 12.50 -10.88
CA ARG A 202 -19.57 12.99 -9.50
C ARG A 202 -18.17 13.03 -8.84
N GLY A 203 -17.17 12.57 -9.59
CA GLY A 203 -15.78 12.54 -9.17
C GLY A 203 -15.27 11.15 -8.83
N PHE A 204 -13.96 11.00 -8.92
CA PHE A 204 -13.28 9.76 -8.57
C PHE A 204 -11.88 9.98 -8.04
N ARG A 205 -11.43 9.01 -7.25
CA ARG A 205 -10.04 8.84 -6.85
C ARG A 205 -9.45 7.62 -7.54
N VAL A 206 -8.14 7.55 -7.55
CA VAL A 206 -7.39 6.41 -8.05
C VAL A 206 -6.74 5.68 -6.87
N ALA A 207 -7.05 4.39 -6.71
CA ALA A 207 -6.36 3.57 -5.72
C ALA A 207 -5.01 3.11 -6.28
N LEU A 208 -3.92 3.56 -5.64
CA LEU A 208 -2.55 3.21 -5.98
C LEU A 208 -1.94 2.28 -4.92
N PRO A 209 -1.11 1.30 -5.33
CA PRO A 209 -0.50 0.38 -4.39
C PRO A 209 0.72 0.98 -3.69
N ALA A 210 0.79 0.81 -2.39
CA ALA A 210 1.99 1.00 -1.58
C ALA A 210 2.47 -0.35 -1.00
N TYR A 211 2.30 -1.43 -1.74
CA TYR A 211 2.54 -2.80 -1.28
C TYR A 211 3.04 -3.72 -2.39
N GLY A 212 3.44 -4.91 -1.97
CA GLY A 212 3.69 -6.07 -2.82
C GLY A 212 2.87 -7.27 -2.37
N MET A 213 2.98 -8.36 -3.09
CA MET A 213 2.36 -9.63 -2.77
C MET A 213 3.28 -10.79 -3.12
N ARG A 214 3.11 -11.90 -2.43
CA ARG A 214 3.69 -13.17 -2.83
C ARG A 214 2.63 -13.98 -3.54
N VAL A 215 2.92 -14.40 -4.75
CA VAL A 215 2.02 -15.21 -5.55
C VAL A 215 2.65 -16.57 -5.78
N ARG A 216 1.91 -17.62 -5.48
CA ARG A 216 2.28 -18.97 -5.82
C ARG A 216 1.54 -19.37 -7.10
N PHE A 217 2.31 -19.84 -8.07
CA PHE A 217 1.76 -20.29 -9.35
C PHE A 217 1.72 -21.81 -9.41
N GLY A 218 0.73 -22.33 -10.12
CA GLY A 218 0.69 -23.74 -10.50
C GLY A 218 1.56 -24.00 -11.73
N GLU A 219 1.74 -25.29 -12.06
CA GLU A 219 2.45 -25.71 -13.27
C GLU A 219 1.84 -25.14 -14.56
N ASP A 220 0.55 -24.84 -14.54
CA ASP A 220 -0.19 -24.20 -15.65
C ASP A 220 -0.02 -22.66 -15.69
N GLY A 221 0.81 -22.09 -14.83
CA GLY A 221 1.03 -20.65 -14.70
C GLY A 221 -0.12 -19.86 -14.08
N ARG A 222 -1.14 -20.52 -13.54
CA ARG A 222 -2.25 -19.86 -12.82
C ARG A 222 -1.84 -19.56 -11.38
N ALA A 223 -2.31 -18.42 -10.86
CA ALA A 223 -2.12 -18.09 -9.47
C ALA A 223 -2.96 -19.03 -8.59
N LEU A 224 -2.30 -19.80 -7.73
CA LEU A 224 -2.91 -20.72 -6.79
C LEU A 224 -3.17 -20.07 -5.43
N ALA A 225 -2.26 -19.19 -4.98
CA ALA A 225 -2.38 -18.47 -3.74
C ALA A 225 -1.74 -17.09 -3.86
N VAL A 226 -2.36 -16.10 -3.23
CA VAL A 226 -1.87 -14.71 -3.15
C VAL A 226 -1.79 -14.33 -1.68
N GLU A 227 -0.59 -14.00 -1.22
CA GLU A 227 -0.33 -13.51 0.12
C GLU A 227 0.00 -12.03 0.05
N SER A 228 -0.85 -11.19 0.62
CA SER A 228 -0.60 -9.75 0.71
C SER A 228 -0.32 -9.26 2.12
N GLU A 229 -0.97 -9.84 3.13
CA GLU A 229 -0.89 -9.38 4.53
C GLU A 229 -0.36 -10.45 5.48
N MET A 230 -0.83 -11.68 5.35
CA MET A 230 -0.45 -12.78 6.21
C MET A 230 0.27 -13.85 5.39
N ALA A 231 1.24 -14.52 6.03
CA ALA A 231 1.81 -15.73 5.47
C ALA A 231 0.70 -16.79 5.43
N VAL A 232 0.46 -17.35 4.26
CA VAL A 232 -0.34 -18.58 4.18
C VAL A 232 0.61 -19.73 4.46
N ASP A 233 0.42 -20.39 5.58
CA ASP A 233 1.12 -21.64 5.90
C ASP A 233 0.73 -22.72 4.88
N ALA A 234 1.40 -22.73 3.76
CA ALA A 234 1.30 -23.78 2.77
C ALA A 234 2.66 -24.44 2.64
N ALA A 235 2.74 -25.62 3.20
CA ALA A 235 3.83 -26.56 2.90
C ALA A 235 3.84 -26.82 1.40
N GLY A 236 4.89 -26.40 0.72
CA GLY A 236 5.04 -26.59 -0.72
C GLY A 236 5.80 -25.43 -1.33
N THR A 237 6.94 -25.74 -1.82
CA THR A 237 8.06 -24.84 -1.97
C THR A 237 8.08 -24.04 -3.26
N ASP A 238 7.89 -24.36 -4.42
CA ASP A 238 8.90 -24.03 -5.42
C ASP A 238 8.58 -22.97 -6.48
N ASP A 239 7.38 -22.42 -6.58
CA ASP A 239 7.10 -21.39 -7.60
C ASP A 239 6.39 -20.14 -7.03
N ALA A 240 6.86 -19.68 -5.88
CA ALA A 240 6.36 -18.44 -5.28
C ALA A 240 7.20 -17.24 -5.73
N ARG A 241 6.54 -16.24 -6.32
CA ARG A 241 7.17 -14.99 -6.76
C ARG A 241 6.74 -13.84 -5.89
N GLU A 242 7.71 -13.04 -5.43
CA GLU A 242 7.43 -11.75 -4.80
C GLU A 242 7.20 -10.71 -5.90
N LEU A 243 6.00 -10.15 -5.92
CA LEU A 243 5.62 -9.07 -6.83
C LEU A 243 5.53 -7.79 -6.02
N ARG A 244 6.09 -6.70 -6.53
CA ARG A 244 6.10 -5.40 -5.85
C ARG A 244 5.60 -4.31 -6.78
N ALA A 245 4.94 -3.32 -6.20
CA ALA A 245 4.71 -2.07 -6.90
C ALA A 245 6.01 -1.26 -6.87
N GLU A 246 6.54 -0.95 -8.05
CA GLU A 246 7.78 -0.19 -8.17
C GLU A 246 7.50 1.30 -7.93
N PRO A 247 8.13 1.93 -6.92
CA PRO A 247 7.91 3.33 -6.61
C PRO A 247 8.13 4.26 -7.79
N ALA A 248 9.13 3.98 -8.64
CA ALA A 248 9.44 4.79 -9.82
C ALA A 248 8.28 4.82 -10.84
N ASP A 249 7.56 3.70 -10.99
CA ASP A 249 6.40 3.63 -11.88
C ASP A 249 5.23 4.46 -11.34
N VAL A 250 5.04 4.43 -10.03
CA VAL A 250 4.00 5.23 -9.38
C VAL A 250 4.32 6.72 -9.47
N VAL A 251 5.56 7.12 -9.19
CA VAL A 251 6.02 8.53 -9.35
C VAL A 251 5.79 9.00 -10.79
N ARG A 252 6.10 8.18 -11.79
CA ARG A 252 5.86 8.49 -13.20
C ARG A 252 4.38 8.72 -13.51
N LEU A 253 3.49 7.88 -12.99
CA LEU A 253 2.05 8.08 -13.15
C LEU A 253 1.57 9.36 -12.47
N LEU A 254 1.98 9.60 -11.21
CA LEU A 254 1.62 10.82 -10.47
C LEU A 254 2.03 12.08 -11.22
N ALA A 255 3.24 12.12 -11.78
CA ALA A 255 3.72 13.25 -12.58
C ALA A 255 2.85 13.51 -13.82
N ARG A 256 2.41 12.44 -14.51
CA ARG A 256 1.51 12.56 -15.67
C ARG A 256 0.13 13.08 -15.27
N LEU A 257 -0.45 12.55 -14.18
CA LEU A 257 -1.74 13.00 -13.67
C LEU A 257 -1.71 14.44 -13.14
N ALA A 258 -0.59 14.87 -12.58
CA ALA A 258 -0.40 16.25 -12.15
C ALA A 258 -0.24 17.21 -13.34
N HIS A 259 0.39 16.77 -14.44
CA HIS A 259 0.58 17.56 -15.66
C HIS A 259 -0.71 17.71 -16.48
N ASP A 260 -1.46 16.62 -16.61
CA ASP A 260 -2.71 16.56 -17.39
C ASP A 260 -3.75 15.76 -16.59
N PRO A 261 -4.41 16.39 -15.59
CA PRO A 261 -5.39 15.74 -14.76
C PRO A 261 -6.66 15.39 -15.56
N PRO A 262 -7.13 14.13 -15.49
CA PRO A 262 -8.37 13.76 -16.16
C PRO A 262 -9.56 14.47 -15.53
N PRO A 263 -10.67 14.67 -16.27
CA PRO A 263 -11.86 15.33 -15.73
C PRO A 263 -12.39 14.59 -14.50
N ASN A 264 -12.87 15.35 -13.51
CA ASN A 264 -13.46 14.84 -12.27
C ASN A 264 -12.50 14.01 -11.39
N PHE A 265 -11.20 14.11 -11.60
CA PHE A 265 -10.19 13.48 -10.77
C PHE A 265 -10.02 14.26 -9.46
N HIS A 266 -10.32 13.61 -8.33
CA HIS A 266 -10.28 14.24 -7.00
C HIS A 266 -9.00 13.94 -6.22
N GLY A 267 -8.28 12.88 -6.58
CA GLY A 267 -7.04 12.53 -5.89
C GLY A 267 -6.73 11.04 -5.86
N ILE A 268 -5.86 10.69 -4.94
CA ILE A 268 -5.31 9.35 -4.78
C ILE A 268 -5.82 8.72 -3.48
N ALA A 269 -6.06 7.42 -3.49
CA ALA A 269 -6.27 6.60 -2.30
C ALA A 269 -5.19 5.51 -2.24
N TRP A 270 -4.32 5.57 -1.25
CA TRP A 270 -3.20 4.63 -1.14
C TRP A 270 -3.63 3.32 -0.51
N PHE A 271 -3.42 2.23 -1.20
CA PHE A 271 -3.66 0.89 -0.69
C PHE A 271 -2.31 0.23 -0.42
N ARG A 272 -1.93 0.06 0.81
CA ARG A 272 -2.54 0.39 2.12
C ARG A 272 -1.53 1.14 2.99
N LEU A 273 -1.98 1.62 4.17
CA LEU A 273 -1.09 2.24 5.15
C LEU A 273 0.05 1.28 5.54
N PRO A 274 1.31 1.67 5.30
CA PRO A 274 2.45 0.86 5.67
C PRO A 274 2.59 0.75 7.19
N LEU A 275 2.89 -0.46 7.68
CA LEU A 275 3.19 -0.69 9.09
C LEU A 275 4.65 -1.09 9.29
N PRO A 276 5.26 -0.73 10.42
CA PRO A 276 6.52 -1.33 10.83
C PRO A 276 6.40 -2.86 10.86
N GLY A 277 7.36 -3.55 10.25
CA GLY A 277 7.38 -5.02 10.18
C GLY A 277 6.51 -5.65 9.08
N ASP A 278 5.69 -4.90 8.37
CA ASP A 278 5.00 -5.40 7.18
C ASP A 278 6.03 -5.68 6.07
N ARG A 279 6.22 -6.95 5.77
CA ARG A 279 7.27 -7.39 4.83
C ARG A 279 6.97 -7.05 3.37
N ARG A 280 5.75 -6.66 3.03
CA ARG A 280 5.31 -6.43 1.66
C ARG A 280 4.79 -5.03 1.38
N ALA A 281 4.52 -4.21 2.41
CA ALA A 281 4.26 -2.80 2.21
C ALA A 281 5.56 -1.99 2.05
N TRP A 282 5.47 -0.86 1.39
CA TRP A 282 6.52 0.15 1.44
C TRP A 282 6.72 0.63 2.89
N THR A 283 7.73 1.43 3.14
CA THR A 283 7.81 2.19 4.40
C THR A 283 7.01 3.49 4.28
N ILE A 284 6.64 4.10 5.40
CA ILE A 284 6.05 5.46 5.40
C ILE A 284 7.02 6.47 4.76
N ALA A 285 8.33 6.30 4.97
CA ALA A 285 9.34 7.14 4.34
C ALA A 285 9.33 7.00 2.80
N ALA A 286 9.24 5.77 2.28
CA ALA A 286 9.08 5.54 0.84
C ALA A 286 7.81 6.19 0.29
N LEU A 287 6.70 6.02 0.98
CA LEU A 287 5.42 6.60 0.56
C LEU A 287 5.47 8.14 0.58
N ARG A 288 6.12 8.74 1.56
CA ARG A 288 6.37 10.19 1.66
C ARG A 288 7.17 10.70 0.47
N ASP A 289 8.23 9.99 0.08
CA ASP A 289 9.02 10.34 -1.10
C ASP A 289 8.18 10.29 -2.37
N VAL A 290 7.43 9.20 -2.58
CA VAL A 290 6.57 9.02 -3.75
C VAL A 290 5.49 10.10 -3.83
N ILE A 291 4.80 10.43 -2.73
CA ILE A 291 3.81 11.52 -2.66
C ILE A 291 4.45 12.87 -3.04
N SER A 292 5.72 13.07 -2.66
CA SER A 292 6.48 14.28 -3.01
C SER A 292 7.06 14.25 -4.42
N GLY A 293 6.74 13.24 -5.24
CA GLY A 293 7.29 13.09 -6.60
C GLY A 293 8.73 12.60 -6.67
N ARG A 294 9.29 12.12 -5.56
CA ARG A 294 10.66 11.57 -5.51
C ARG A 294 10.63 10.05 -5.55
N VAL A 295 11.58 9.46 -6.27
CA VAL A 295 11.81 8.02 -6.24
C VAL A 295 12.62 7.69 -4.97
N PRO A 296 12.08 6.87 -4.06
CA PRO A 296 12.81 6.48 -2.85
C PRO A 296 14.15 5.83 -3.19
N GLN A 297 15.17 6.12 -2.40
CA GLN A 297 16.51 5.57 -2.57
C GLN A 297 16.89 4.70 -1.37
N ALA A 298 17.60 3.60 -1.64
CA ALA A 298 18.24 2.83 -0.60
C ALA A 298 19.57 3.50 -0.19
N ARG A 299 19.93 3.37 1.06
CA ARG A 299 21.26 3.74 1.58
C ARG A 299 21.79 2.58 2.39
N ILE A 300 22.65 1.78 1.75
CA ILE A 300 23.24 0.60 2.34
C ILE A 300 24.60 0.97 2.93
N GLY A 301 24.74 0.70 4.22
CA GLY A 301 26.00 0.80 4.97
C GLY A 301 26.29 -0.48 5.72
N VAL A 302 27.45 -0.55 6.35
CA VAL A 302 27.81 -1.62 7.28
C VAL A 302 28.31 -1.03 8.59
N GLU A 303 27.79 -1.52 9.70
CA GLU A 303 28.25 -1.20 11.06
C GLU A 303 29.12 -2.36 11.57
N VAL A 304 30.18 -2.00 12.29
CA VAL A 304 31.04 -2.95 12.98
C VAL A 304 30.88 -2.75 14.50
N VAL A 305 30.49 -3.80 15.19
CA VAL A 305 30.28 -3.78 16.65
C VAL A 305 31.31 -4.74 17.29
N THR A 306 32.35 -4.20 17.90
CA THR A 306 33.40 -5.01 18.53
C THR A 306 33.09 -5.27 20.00
N SER A 307 33.08 -6.55 20.40
CA SER A 307 32.88 -7.00 21.78
C SER A 307 33.64 -8.30 22.02
N GLY A 308 34.32 -8.42 23.16
CA GLY A 308 34.99 -9.67 23.56
C GLY A 308 36.04 -10.20 22.58
N GLY A 309 36.69 -9.30 21.80
CA GLY A 309 37.69 -9.67 20.81
C GLY A 309 37.16 -10.24 19.49
N ALA A 310 35.84 -10.17 19.27
CA ALA A 310 35.18 -10.41 18.00
C ALA A 310 34.48 -9.13 17.52
N SER A 311 34.33 -8.99 16.21
CA SER A 311 33.61 -7.88 15.57
C SER A 311 32.44 -8.41 14.80
N ASP A 312 31.23 -8.10 15.26
CA ASP A 312 29.98 -8.38 14.57
C ASP A 312 29.79 -7.38 13.44
N LEU A 313 29.32 -7.87 12.31
CA LEU A 313 29.06 -7.11 11.10
C LEU A 313 27.56 -7.03 10.86
N VAL A 314 27.05 -5.82 10.70
CA VAL A 314 25.63 -5.58 10.52
C VAL A 314 25.44 -4.65 9.32
N VAL A 315 24.78 -5.12 8.27
CA VAL A 315 24.35 -4.27 7.17
C VAL A 315 23.13 -3.47 7.60
N VAL A 316 23.15 -2.18 7.30
CA VAL A 316 22.08 -1.21 7.60
C VAL A 316 21.58 -0.62 6.31
N ASN A 317 20.26 -0.55 6.15
CA ASN A 317 19.61 0.26 5.13
C ASN A 317 18.85 1.40 5.81
N ASP A 318 19.44 2.57 5.89
CA ASP A 318 18.82 3.77 6.44
C ASP A 318 18.14 4.64 5.37
N GLY A 319 18.04 4.11 4.14
CA GLY A 319 17.26 4.70 3.06
C GLY A 319 15.77 4.40 3.14
N ALA A 320 15.02 4.92 2.17
CA ALA A 320 13.58 4.74 2.06
C ALA A 320 13.18 3.54 1.18
N ALA A 321 14.04 3.04 0.32
CA ALA A 321 13.78 1.89 -0.56
C ALA A 321 14.46 0.62 -0.07
N ASP A 322 13.81 -0.54 -0.31
CA ASP A 322 14.46 -1.85 -0.19
C ASP A 322 15.56 -1.98 -1.25
N ALA A 323 16.63 -2.68 -0.95
CA ALA A 323 17.70 -2.96 -1.90
C ALA A 323 18.18 -4.41 -1.85
N PRO A 324 18.68 -4.97 -2.96
CA PRO A 324 19.43 -6.21 -2.93
C PRO A 324 20.61 -6.08 -1.96
N ALA A 325 20.89 -7.14 -1.22
CA ALA A 325 22.12 -7.18 -0.43
C ALA A 325 23.31 -7.22 -1.37
N THR A 326 24.36 -6.47 -1.00
CA THR A 326 25.64 -6.43 -1.71
C THR A 326 26.71 -7.08 -0.84
N SER A 327 27.81 -7.52 -1.43
CA SER A 327 28.91 -8.12 -0.68
C SER A 327 29.48 -7.13 0.37
N VAL A 328 29.94 -7.66 1.47
CA VAL A 328 30.62 -6.89 2.52
C VAL A 328 32.08 -7.32 2.55
N ARG A 329 32.99 -6.38 2.32
CA ARG A 329 34.42 -6.55 2.49
C ARG A 329 34.85 -6.08 3.87
N VAL A 330 35.61 -6.93 4.53
CA VAL A 330 36.15 -6.64 5.85
C VAL A 330 37.69 -6.69 5.75
N SER A 331 38.34 -5.64 6.23
CA SER A 331 39.78 -5.57 6.35
C SER A 331 40.22 -5.42 7.83
N GLY A 332 41.30 -6.06 8.17
CA GLY A 332 41.84 -6.02 9.52
C GLY A 332 43.15 -6.82 9.61
N ASN A 333 43.96 -6.49 10.64
CA ASN A 333 45.21 -7.20 10.85
C ASN A 333 44.92 -8.60 11.42
N GLU A 334 45.60 -9.62 10.85
CA GLU A 334 45.58 -11.00 11.35
C GLU A 334 44.18 -11.51 11.69
N CYS A 335 43.25 -11.47 10.73
CA CYS A 335 41.90 -12.01 10.89
C CYS A 335 41.94 -13.55 10.92
N LYS A 336 41.94 -14.16 12.09
CA LYS A 336 42.16 -15.59 12.31
C LYS A 336 40.90 -16.44 12.18
N ALA A 337 39.73 -15.84 12.33
CA ALA A 337 38.46 -16.56 12.26
C ALA A 337 37.32 -15.63 11.82
N GLY A 338 36.32 -16.18 11.22
CA GLY A 338 35.06 -15.52 10.87
C GLY A 338 34.02 -16.55 10.49
N ASP A 339 32.74 -16.18 10.62
CA ASP A 339 31.63 -17.00 10.22
C ASP A 339 30.48 -16.12 9.74
N ALA A 340 29.65 -16.64 8.84
CA ALA A 340 28.57 -15.92 8.21
C ALA A 340 27.23 -16.19 8.90
N ALA A 341 26.38 -15.17 9.00
CA ALA A 341 25.00 -15.33 9.40
C ALA A 341 24.15 -15.97 8.27
N THR A 342 22.96 -16.46 8.61
CA THR A 342 22.03 -17.05 7.67
C THR A 342 21.72 -16.10 6.49
N GLY A 343 21.85 -16.61 5.27
CA GLY A 343 21.69 -15.86 4.03
C GLY A 343 22.97 -15.21 3.51
N TRP A 344 24.14 -15.52 4.13
CA TRP A 344 25.45 -15.07 3.72
C TRP A 344 26.43 -16.24 3.64
N ARG A 345 27.46 -16.09 2.85
CA ARG A 345 28.63 -16.97 2.81
C ARG A 345 29.88 -16.14 3.09
N GLY A 346 30.66 -16.56 4.08
CA GLY A 346 31.94 -15.92 4.44
C GLY A 346 33.11 -16.66 3.79
N GLU A 347 34.04 -15.90 3.23
CA GLU A 347 35.29 -16.45 2.68
C GLU A 347 36.46 -15.59 3.14
N PRO A 348 37.60 -16.22 3.56
CA PRO A 348 38.81 -15.50 3.87
C PRO A 348 39.40 -14.92 2.58
N VAL A 349 39.97 -13.72 2.68
CA VAL A 349 40.69 -13.03 1.61
C VAL A 349 42.03 -12.51 2.14
N ALA A 350 42.92 -12.03 1.28
CA ALA A 350 44.29 -11.73 1.61
C ALA A 350 44.46 -10.73 2.80
N ASP A 351 43.55 -9.78 2.96
CA ASP A 351 43.57 -8.71 3.96
C ASP A 351 42.38 -8.77 4.93
N GLY A 352 41.68 -9.91 5.04
CA GLY A 352 40.56 -10.05 5.95
C GLY A 352 39.50 -11.08 5.49
N TRP A 353 38.27 -10.65 5.37
CA TRP A 353 37.13 -11.51 5.01
C TRP A 353 36.21 -10.83 4.00
N ARG A 354 35.54 -11.65 3.17
CA ARG A 354 34.47 -11.23 2.29
C ARG A 354 33.22 -12.01 2.60
N PHE A 355 32.10 -11.31 2.75
CA PHE A 355 30.79 -11.92 2.95
C PHE A 355 29.95 -11.66 1.71
N VAL A 356 29.46 -12.74 1.10
CA VAL A 356 28.68 -12.72 -0.12
C VAL A 356 27.23 -13.11 0.21
N PRO A 357 26.24 -12.27 -0.11
CA PRO A 357 24.85 -12.60 0.18
C PRO A 357 24.32 -13.65 -0.78
N ASP A 358 23.30 -14.41 -0.36
CA ASP A 358 22.51 -15.25 -1.26
C ASP A 358 21.77 -14.36 -2.26
N ALA A 359 21.56 -14.87 -3.50
CA ALA A 359 21.04 -14.10 -4.62
C ALA A 359 19.64 -13.47 -4.40
N ALA A 360 18.84 -14.04 -3.51
CA ALA A 360 17.50 -13.54 -3.18
C ALA A 360 17.44 -12.66 -1.93
N LEU A 361 18.60 -12.28 -1.36
CA LEU A 361 18.63 -11.52 -0.12
C LEU A 361 18.41 -10.04 -0.37
N TYR A 362 17.42 -9.46 0.32
CA TYR A 362 17.14 -8.02 0.34
C TYR A 362 17.34 -7.44 1.73
N ILE A 363 17.86 -6.22 1.79
CA ILE A 363 17.92 -5.39 2.99
C ILE A 363 16.79 -4.37 2.91
N ARG A 364 15.83 -4.51 3.80
CA ARG A 364 14.65 -3.66 3.82
C ARG A 364 15.00 -2.24 4.29
N ALA A 365 14.27 -1.28 3.74
CA ALA A 365 14.35 0.11 4.17
C ALA A 365 14.10 0.25 5.68
N GLY A 366 14.93 1.02 6.36
CA GLY A 366 14.86 1.24 7.80
C GLY A 366 15.22 0.02 8.65
N THR A 367 15.92 -0.99 8.11
CA THR A 367 16.26 -2.20 8.87
C THR A 367 17.77 -2.47 8.93
N LYS A 368 18.14 -3.29 9.92
CA LYS A 368 19.49 -3.82 10.12
C LYS A 368 19.44 -5.34 9.97
N ARG A 369 20.54 -5.93 9.44
CA ARG A 369 20.66 -7.38 9.28
C ARG A 369 22.07 -7.84 9.56
N ALA A 370 22.19 -8.87 10.40
CA ALA A 370 23.49 -9.51 10.68
C ALA A 370 24.07 -10.12 9.39
N VAL A 371 25.33 -9.89 9.16
CA VAL A 371 26.13 -10.44 8.06
C VAL A 371 26.97 -11.63 8.55
N GLY A 372 27.56 -11.49 9.71
CA GLY A 372 28.48 -12.44 10.31
C GLY A 372 29.38 -11.77 11.34
N TRP A 373 30.46 -12.41 11.66
CA TRP A 373 31.46 -11.89 12.59
C TRP A 373 32.87 -12.25 12.12
N VAL A 374 33.86 -11.47 12.58
CA VAL A 374 35.30 -11.75 12.38
C VAL A 374 36.06 -11.57 13.70
N ARG A 375 37.21 -12.24 13.81
CA ARG A 375 38.16 -12.06 14.89
C ARG A 375 39.53 -11.70 14.31
N CYS A 376 39.91 -10.45 14.47
CA CYS A 376 41.15 -9.89 13.97
C CYS A 376 41.97 -9.29 15.13
N ALA A 377 43.30 -9.11 14.93
CA ALA A 377 44.15 -8.40 15.86
C ALA A 377 44.05 -6.89 15.57
N GLY A 378 43.32 -6.15 16.39
CA GLY A 378 43.17 -4.70 16.25
C GLY A 378 41.88 -4.24 15.59
N ALA A 379 41.90 -3.04 15.01
CA ALA A 379 40.75 -2.42 14.41
C ALA A 379 40.29 -3.17 13.15
N VAL A 380 38.99 -3.26 12.99
CA VAL A 380 38.30 -3.85 11.83
C VAL A 380 37.57 -2.77 11.05
N GLU A 381 37.83 -2.69 9.78
CA GLU A 381 37.09 -1.84 8.86
C GLU A 381 36.19 -2.70 7.95
N ALA A 382 34.95 -2.25 7.71
CA ALA A 382 34.04 -2.93 6.82
C ALA A 382 33.41 -1.96 5.82
N ARG A 383 33.19 -2.43 4.59
CA ARG A 383 32.51 -1.66 3.54
C ARG A 383 31.62 -2.57 2.71
N VAL A 384 30.56 -2.01 2.14
CA VAL A 384 29.75 -2.65 1.09
C VAL A 384 30.46 -2.55 -0.26
N GLU A 385 30.32 -3.60 -1.11
CA GLU A 385 30.93 -3.66 -2.45
C GLU A 385 29.87 -3.63 -3.54
#